data_d6bac126b408608ceed3d93ae2f306a1
#
_entry.id   d6bac126b408608ceed3d93ae2f306a1
#
_cell.length_a   1.000
_cell.length_b   1.000
_cell.length_c   1.000
_cell.angle_alpha   90.00
_cell.angle_beta   90.00
_cell.angle_gamma   90.00
#
_symmetry.space_group_name_H-M   'P 1'
#
loop_
_entity.id
_entity.type
_entity.pdbx_description
1 polymer ?
#
loop_
_entity_poly.entity_id
_entity_poly.type
_entity_poly.pdbx_seq_one_letter_code
_entity_poly.pdbx_strand_id
1 'polypeptide(L)'
;DDMEWINQQLGRKAFIWLNYPVNDYCQSRMLMGKTYGNGLDINEMVSGFCSNPMEYAEASKVSLYSIADDTWNMPAYDATSSWNQAIAALMPTAPEAFRWFCENNVDLGKTGHGLRREGESPLFPQGQEAGWKPYEDFFQKQVAEASLLLADSINSPEMLTEIKPWVESMCLQGLRGLTV
;
A
#
# COMPACT_ATOMS: atom_id res chain seq x y z
N ASP A 1 25.81 1.79 13.41
CA ASP A 1 24.73 1.65 12.44
C ASP A 1 24.81 0.27 11.81
N ASP A 2 23.70 -0.42 11.66
CA ASP A 2 23.66 -1.81 11.18
C ASP A 2 24.21 -1.95 9.75
N MET A 3 23.93 -0.96 8.90
CA MET A 3 24.44 -0.96 7.52
C MET A 3 25.95 -0.74 7.44
N GLU A 4 26.51 0.10 8.28
CA GLU A 4 27.98 0.26 8.36
C GLU A 4 28.65 -1.03 8.80
N TRP A 5 28.09 -1.69 9.83
CA TRP A 5 28.61 -2.96 10.29
C TRP A 5 28.53 -4.03 9.19
N ILE A 6 27.39 -4.17 8.50
CA ILE A 6 27.21 -5.09 7.38
C ILE A 6 28.24 -4.84 6.28
N ASN A 7 28.43 -3.58 5.88
CA ASN A 7 29.38 -3.19 4.84
C ASN A 7 30.82 -3.51 5.23
N GLN A 8 31.18 -3.30 6.49
CA GLN A 8 32.49 -3.69 7.02
C GLN A 8 32.71 -5.20 6.93
N GLN A 9 31.71 -6.01 7.31
CA GLN A 9 31.80 -7.47 7.23
C GLN A 9 31.89 -7.97 5.78
N LEU A 10 31.17 -7.32 4.86
CA LEU A 10 31.17 -7.67 3.44
C LEU A 10 32.41 -7.15 2.68
N GLY A 11 33.12 -6.15 3.22
CA GLY A 11 34.17 -5.42 2.51
C GLY A 11 33.67 -4.63 1.29
N ARG A 12 32.38 -4.37 1.22
CA ARG A 12 31.72 -3.61 0.15
C ARG A 12 30.33 -3.16 0.60
N LYS A 13 29.73 -2.20 -0.15
CA LYS A 13 28.33 -1.81 0.08
C LYS A 13 27.40 -2.99 -0.24
N ALA A 14 26.42 -3.19 0.62
CA ALA A 14 25.37 -4.19 0.42
C ALA A 14 24.45 -3.80 -0.75
N PHE A 15 23.94 -4.79 -1.45
CA PHE A 15 22.80 -4.67 -2.36
C PHE A 15 21.56 -5.18 -1.62
N ILE A 16 20.49 -4.39 -1.58
CA ILE A 16 19.30 -4.70 -0.79
C ILE A 16 18.27 -5.42 -1.64
N TRP A 17 17.85 -6.60 -1.19
CA TRP A 17 16.62 -7.24 -1.64
C TRP A 17 15.48 -6.77 -0.74
N LEU A 18 14.58 -5.95 -1.27
CA LEU A 18 13.44 -5.42 -0.55
C LEU A 18 12.22 -6.33 -0.77
N ASN A 19 11.80 -7.07 0.26
CA ASN A 19 10.58 -7.88 0.23
C ASN A 19 9.33 -7.01 0.40
N TYR A 20 9.08 -6.17 -0.59
CA TYR A 20 7.92 -5.30 -0.69
C TYR A 20 7.74 -4.86 -2.16
N PRO A 21 6.54 -4.87 -2.71
CA PRO A 21 5.24 -5.17 -2.09
C PRO A 21 4.80 -6.66 -2.15
N VAL A 22 5.68 -7.63 -2.21
CA VAL A 22 5.31 -9.05 -2.21
C VAL A 22 4.34 -9.38 -1.07
N ASN A 23 3.24 -10.08 -1.38
CA ASN A 23 2.17 -10.40 -0.44
C ASN A 23 1.85 -11.90 -0.33
N ASP A 24 2.78 -12.76 -0.72
CA ASP A 24 2.62 -14.22 -0.67
C ASP A 24 2.34 -14.76 0.74
N TYR A 25 2.78 -14.06 1.76
CA TYR A 25 2.52 -14.36 3.17
C TYR A 25 1.20 -13.79 3.72
N CYS A 26 0.51 -12.92 2.97
CA CYS A 26 -0.74 -12.26 3.40
C CYS A 26 -1.71 -12.02 2.22
N GLN A 27 -1.99 -13.07 1.46
CA GLN A 27 -2.79 -13.00 0.21
C GLN A 27 -4.22 -12.45 0.37
N SER A 28 -4.72 -12.33 1.60
CA SER A 28 -5.98 -11.64 1.88
C SER A 28 -5.94 -10.13 1.64
N ARG A 29 -4.74 -9.56 1.47
CA ARG A 29 -4.51 -8.14 1.23
C ARG A 29 -3.54 -7.93 0.07
N MET A 30 -3.71 -6.83 -0.61
CA MET A 30 -2.70 -6.28 -1.49
C MET A 30 -1.83 -5.29 -0.71
N LEU A 31 -0.54 -5.20 -1.04
CA LEU A 31 0.36 -4.27 -0.38
C LEU A 31 0.53 -3.02 -1.26
N MET A 32 -0.44 -2.12 -1.16
CA MET A 32 -0.56 -0.93 -2.01
C MET A 32 -0.28 0.37 -1.23
N GLY A 33 0.40 0.26 -0.10
CA GLY A 33 0.81 1.40 0.70
C GLY A 33 2.02 2.13 0.15
N LYS A 34 2.30 3.29 0.75
CA LYS A 34 3.51 4.07 0.45
C LYS A 34 4.77 3.39 0.99
N THR A 35 5.89 3.62 0.34
CA THR A 35 7.21 3.20 0.81
C THR A 35 7.77 4.24 1.77
N TYR A 36 8.17 3.83 2.97
CA TYR A 36 8.76 4.71 3.98
C TYR A 36 9.57 3.91 5.00
N GLY A 37 10.32 4.60 5.84
CA GLY A 37 11.06 4.02 6.97
C GLY A 37 12.54 3.85 6.73
N ASN A 38 13.04 4.07 5.51
CA ASN A 38 14.46 4.20 5.25
C ASN A 38 14.94 5.61 5.64
N GLY A 39 16.17 5.70 6.12
CA GLY A 39 16.84 7.00 6.23
C GLY A 39 17.07 7.59 4.84
N LEU A 40 16.90 8.89 4.69
CA LEU A 40 17.10 9.57 3.39
C LEU A 40 18.57 9.60 2.92
N ASP A 41 19.48 9.07 3.70
CA ASP A 41 20.92 8.94 3.45
C ASP A 41 21.35 7.48 3.16
N ILE A 42 20.43 6.54 3.13
CA ILE A 42 20.77 5.11 2.93
C ILE A 42 21.43 4.85 1.57
N ASN A 43 21.20 5.71 0.58
CA ASN A 43 21.86 5.68 -0.72
C ASN A 43 23.39 5.76 -0.62
N GLU A 44 23.91 6.38 0.44
CA GLU A 44 25.35 6.45 0.70
C GLU A 44 25.91 5.12 1.23
N MET A 45 25.05 4.25 1.78
CA MET A 45 25.40 3.03 2.47
C MET A 45 25.17 1.76 1.64
N VAL A 46 24.38 1.84 0.56
CA VAL A 46 24.03 0.67 -0.26
C VAL A 46 24.55 0.82 -1.68
N SER A 47 24.68 -0.31 -2.40
CA SER A 47 25.04 -0.34 -3.82
C SER A 47 23.83 -0.36 -4.76
N GLY A 48 22.64 -0.58 -4.22
CA GLY A 48 21.37 -0.57 -4.95
C GLY A 48 20.29 -1.37 -4.24
N PHE A 49 19.09 -1.35 -4.84
CA PHE A 49 17.90 -2.06 -4.38
C PHE A 49 17.32 -2.94 -5.48
N CYS A 50 16.71 -4.05 -5.09
CA CYS A 50 15.84 -4.87 -5.91
C CYS A 50 14.53 -5.09 -5.15
N SER A 51 13.41 -4.67 -5.72
CA SER A 51 12.09 -4.90 -5.15
C SER A 51 11.57 -6.29 -5.54
N ASN A 52 10.90 -6.96 -4.61
CA ASN A 52 10.14 -8.17 -4.84
C ASN A 52 8.64 -7.82 -4.87
N PRO A 53 8.01 -7.69 -6.06
CA PRO A 53 6.62 -7.27 -6.19
C PRO A 53 5.63 -8.41 -5.89
N MET A 54 4.33 -8.06 -5.82
CA MET A 54 3.24 -9.04 -5.85
C MET A 54 3.19 -9.74 -7.22
N GLU A 55 2.51 -10.88 -7.30
CA GLU A 55 2.15 -11.51 -8.57
C GLU A 55 1.20 -10.67 -9.44
N TYR A 56 0.55 -9.66 -8.84
CA TYR A 56 -0.36 -8.71 -9.46
C TYR A 56 0.43 -7.51 -9.97
N ALA A 57 0.74 -7.51 -11.27
CA ALA A 57 1.65 -6.53 -11.87
C ALA A 57 1.10 -5.10 -11.82
N GLU A 58 -0.20 -4.93 -12.11
CA GLU A 58 -0.84 -3.62 -12.10
C GLU A 58 -0.96 -3.07 -10.68
N ALA A 59 -1.43 -3.89 -9.74
CA ALA A 59 -1.54 -3.49 -8.34
C ALA A 59 -0.19 -3.16 -7.71
N SER A 60 0.87 -3.87 -8.10
CA SER A 60 2.25 -3.60 -7.64
C SER A 60 2.75 -2.22 -8.04
N LYS A 61 2.26 -1.65 -9.14
CA LYS A 61 2.69 -0.33 -9.64
C LYS A 61 2.51 0.78 -8.61
N VAL A 62 1.50 0.69 -7.72
CA VAL A 62 1.27 1.69 -6.67
C VAL A 62 2.47 1.81 -5.74
N SER A 63 2.95 0.68 -5.21
CA SER A 63 4.10 0.66 -4.32
C SER A 63 5.43 0.81 -5.07
N LEU A 64 5.53 0.22 -6.27
CA LEU A 64 6.73 0.35 -7.12
C LEU A 64 6.99 1.78 -7.56
N TYR A 65 5.95 2.58 -7.77
CA TYR A 65 6.09 4.01 -8.05
C TYR A 65 6.84 4.72 -6.91
N SER A 66 6.40 4.50 -5.68
CA SER A 66 7.05 5.08 -4.49
C SER A 66 8.48 4.56 -4.31
N ILE A 67 8.73 3.26 -4.57
CA ILE A 67 10.08 2.68 -4.48
C ILE A 67 11.00 3.31 -5.53
N ALA A 68 10.51 3.48 -6.75
CA ALA A 68 11.30 4.09 -7.82
C ALA A 68 11.64 5.55 -7.52
N ASP A 69 10.68 6.32 -7.01
CA ASP A 69 10.87 7.71 -6.62
C ASP A 69 11.85 7.85 -5.44
N ASP A 70 11.70 7.03 -4.40
CA ASP A 70 12.61 6.93 -3.26
C ASP A 70 14.05 6.63 -3.72
N THR A 71 14.24 5.62 -4.57
CA THR A 71 15.57 5.21 -5.02
C THR A 71 16.19 6.15 -6.06
N TRP A 72 15.39 6.94 -6.77
CA TRP A 72 15.87 7.89 -7.77
C TRP A 72 16.46 9.16 -7.14
N ASN A 73 15.80 9.74 -6.14
CA ASN A 73 16.26 10.94 -5.45
C ASN A 73 15.90 10.91 -3.96
N MET A 74 16.48 9.99 -3.26
CA MET A 74 16.22 9.70 -1.86
C MET A 74 16.27 10.92 -0.93
N PRO A 75 17.24 11.87 -1.05
CA PRO A 75 17.27 13.05 -0.19
C PRO A 75 16.06 13.99 -0.32
N ALA A 76 15.35 13.96 -1.46
CA ALA A 76 14.16 14.77 -1.70
C ALA A 76 12.86 13.98 -1.68
N TYR A 77 12.91 12.68 -1.35
CA TYR A 77 11.75 11.79 -1.35
C TYR A 77 10.74 12.18 -0.26
N ASP A 78 9.48 12.33 -0.67
CA ASP A 78 8.33 12.44 0.23
C ASP A 78 7.33 11.31 -0.07
N ALA A 79 7.23 10.38 0.86
CA ALA A 79 6.44 9.16 0.70
C ALA A 79 4.95 9.44 0.41
N THR A 80 4.37 10.45 1.04
CA THR A 80 2.95 10.79 0.87
C THR A 80 2.71 11.46 -0.49
N SER A 81 3.56 12.37 -0.89
CA SER A 81 3.48 13.04 -2.19
C SER A 81 3.64 12.05 -3.33
N SER A 82 4.66 11.21 -3.27
CA SER A 82 4.93 10.16 -4.26
C SER A 82 3.76 9.19 -4.41
N TRP A 83 3.24 8.70 -3.31
CA TRP A 83 2.10 7.79 -3.30
C TRP A 83 0.82 8.44 -3.86
N ASN A 84 0.57 9.71 -3.53
CA ASN A 84 -0.56 10.46 -4.10
C ASN A 84 -0.44 10.62 -5.61
N GLN A 85 0.76 10.84 -6.12
CA GLN A 85 1.02 10.90 -7.56
C GLN A 85 0.79 9.55 -8.24
N ALA A 86 1.21 8.45 -7.61
CA ALA A 86 0.93 7.09 -8.09
C ALA A 86 -0.57 6.84 -8.22
N ILE A 87 -1.36 7.15 -7.19
CA ILE A 87 -2.82 7.01 -7.18
C ILE A 87 -3.45 7.78 -8.34
N ALA A 88 -3.10 9.06 -8.49
CA ALA A 88 -3.66 9.91 -9.54
C ALA A 88 -3.28 9.44 -10.96
N ALA A 89 -2.05 8.93 -11.13
CA ALA A 89 -1.58 8.45 -12.43
C ALA A 89 -2.21 7.10 -12.83
N LEU A 90 -2.39 6.20 -11.88
CA LEU A 90 -2.87 4.83 -12.13
C LEU A 90 -4.40 4.72 -12.20
N MET A 91 -5.13 5.63 -11.54
CA MET A 91 -6.60 5.66 -11.55
C MET A 91 -7.13 7.10 -11.71
N PRO A 92 -6.89 7.74 -12.86
CA PRO A 92 -7.22 9.15 -13.06
C PRO A 92 -8.73 9.44 -13.05
N THR A 93 -9.56 8.45 -13.33
CA THR A 93 -11.03 8.59 -13.39
C THR A 93 -11.71 8.44 -12.03
N ALA A 94 -11.07 7.79 -11.06
CA ALA A 94 -11.60 7.60 -9.71
C ALA A 94 -10.49 7.58 -8.65
N PRO A 95 -9.65 8.63 -8.57
CA PRO A 95 -8.46 8.61 -7.71
C PRO A 95 -8.81 8.49 -6.21
N GLU A 96 -9.90 9.08 -5.76
CA GLU A 96 -10.29 9.03 -4.34
C GLU A 96 -10.84 7.66 -3.93
N ALA A 97 -11.63 7.01 -4.80
CA ALA A 97 -12.10 5.65 -4.57
C ALA A 97 -10.92 4.66 -4.56
N PHE A 98 -9.98 4.84 -5.48
CA PHE A 98 -8.78 4.01 -5.53
C PHE A 98 -7.86 4.26 -4.33
N ARG A 99 -7.71 5.50 -3.89
CA ARG A 99 -7.02 5.85 -2.64
C ARG A 99 -7.61 5.11 -1.45
N TRP A 100 -8.92 5.18 -1.28
CA TRP A 100 -9.63 4.48 -0.20
C TRP A 100 -9.36 2.96 -0.24
N PHE A 101 -9.40 2.38 -1.43
CA PHE A 101 -9.06 0.97 -1.62
C PHE A 101 -7.61 0.67 -1.20
N CYS A 102 -6.63 1.45 -1.66
CA CYS A 102 -5.22 1.27 -1.34
C CYS A 102 -4.95 1.42 0.16
N GLU A 103 -5.56 2.40 0.84
CA GLU A 103 -5.43 2.62 2.28
C GLU A 103 -5.98 1.44 3.12
N ASN A 104 -6.96 0.70 2.59
CA ASN A 104 -7.46 -0.53 3.20
C ASN A 104 -6.64 -1.78 2.80
N ASN A 105 -5.67 -1.65 1.91
CA ASN A 105 -4.80 -2.72 1.43
C ASN A 105 -3.33 -2.36 1.69
N VAL A 106 -2.99 -2.21 2.97
CA VAL A 106 -1.63 -1.92 3.45
C VAL A 106 -1.10 -3.08 4.29
N ASP A 107 0.23 -3.11 4.49
CA ASP A 107 0.86 -4.06 5.39
C ASP A 107 0.48 -3.73 6.85
N LEU A 108 -0.04 -4.71 7.55
CA LEU A 108 -0.45 -4.57 8.94
C LEU A 108 0.69 -4.64 9.97
N GLY A 109 1.93 -4.67 9.54
CA GLY A 109 3.12 -4.50 10.37
C GLY A 109 3.42 -5.57 11.42
N LYS A 110 2.45 -6.43 11.73
CA LYS A 110 2.60 -7.53 12.71
C LYS A 110 2.58 -8.91 12.04
N THR A 111 2.65 -8.97 10.75
CA THR A 111 2.42 -10.17 9.95
C THR A 111 3.65 -11.04 9.71
N GLY A 112 4.75 -10.78 10.42
CA GLY A 112 5.87 -11.72 10.45
C GLY A 112 7.13 -11.30 9.71
N HIS A 113 7.11 -10.28 8.85
CA HIS A 113 8.32 -9.79 8.18
C HIS A 113 9.07 -8.70 8.96
N GLY A 114 8.64 -8.37 10.18
CA GLY A 114 9.32 -7.38 11.03
C GLY A 114 9.22 -5.93 10.55
N LEU A 115 8.61 -5.69 9.42
CA LEU A 115 8.37 -4.37 8.89
C LEU A 115 7.15 -3.77 9.60
N ARG A 116 7.40 -2.88 10.55
CA ARG A 116 6.34 -2.12 11.21
C ARG A 116 5.83 -1.05 10.25
N ARG A 117 4.94 -1.43 9.35
CA ARG A 117 4.40 -0.45 8.44
C ARG A 117 3.18 0.23 9.04
N GLU A 118 2.09 -0.48 9.28
CA GLU A 118 0.91 0.10 9.91
C GLU A 118 0.22 -1.02 10.71
N GLY A 119 -0.26 -0.72 11.92
CA GLY A 119 -0.74 -1.75 12.84
C GLY A 119 -2.07 -2.37 12.46
N GLU A 120 -2.98 -1.58 11.88
CA GLU A 120 -4.34 -1.95 11.45
C GLU A 120 -4.74 -1.02 10.32
N SER A 121 -5.88 -1.28 9.66
CA SER A 121 -6.38 -0.32 8.68
C SER A 121 -6.55 1.05 9.38
N PRO A 122 -5.85 2.09 8.92
CA PRO A 122 -5.91 3.41 9.56
C PRO A 122 -7.29 4.05 9.44
N LEU A 123 -8.12 3.50 8.56
CA LEU A 123 -9.46 4.01 8.28
C LEU A 123 -10.54 3.34 9.12
N PHE A 124 -10.25 2.17 9.70
CA PHE A 124 -11.24 1.50 10.55
C PHE A 124 -11.38 2.24 11.88
N PRO A 125 -12.62 2.55 12.31
CA PRO A 125 -12.86 3.24 13.58
C PRO A 125 -12.23 2.49 14.75
N GLN A 126 -11.53 3.23 15.61
CA GLN A 126 -10.88 2.67 16.80
C GLN A 126 -11.60 3.14 18.06
N GLY A 127 -11.85 2.19 18.97
CA GLY A 127 -12.40 2.46 20.27
C GLY A 127 -13.93 2.33 20.35
N GLN A 128 -14.39 1.74 21.45
CA GLN A 128 -15.81 1.48 21.70
C GLN A 128 -16.58 2.73 22.16
N GLU A 129 -15.88 3.79 22.55
CA GLU A 129 -16.48 5.02 23.08
C GLU A 129 -17.15 5.90 22.01
N ALA A 130 -16.83 5.69 20.75
CA ALA A 130 -17.35 6.49 19.64
C ALA A 130 -18.81 6.16 19.24
N GLY A 131 -19.41 5.12 19.81
CA GLY A 131 -20.72 4.63 19.43
C GLY A 131 -20.71 3.98 18.03
N TRP A 132 -21.89 3.71 17.47
CA TRP A 132 -22.04 3.02 16.18
C TRP A 132 -21.80 3.91 14.95
N LYS A 133 -22.11 5.19 15.04
CA LYS A 133 -22.10 6.10 13.88
C LYS A 133 -20.78 6.12 13.08
N PRO A 134 -19.58 6.16 13.68
CA PRO A 134 -18.34 6.09 12.91
C PRO A 134 -18.17 4.79 12.12
N TYR A 135 -18.65 3.67 12.66
CA TYR A 135 -18.63 2.39 11.96
C TYR A 135 -19.60 2.35 10.79
N GLU A 136 -20.80 2.87 10.99
CA GLU A 136 -21.80 3.03 9.93
C GLU A 136 -21.23 3.88 8.79
N ASP A 137 -20.65 5.04 9.08
CA ASP A 137 -20.04 5.93 8.10
C ASP A 137 -18.90 5.25 7.35
N PHE A 138 -18.06 4.48 8.05
CA PHE A 138 -17.01 3.69 7.44
C PHE A 138 -17.58 2.64 6.47
N PHE A 139 -18.56 1.86 6.89
CA PHE A 139 -19.17 0.82 6.05
C PHE A 139 -19.93 1.40 4.85
N GLN A 140 -20.62 2.52 5.03
CA GLN A 140 -21.26 3.26 3.92
C GLN A 140 -20.22 3.70 2.90
N LYS A 141 -19.09 4.23 3.35
CA LYS A 141 -17.99 4.63 2.47
C LYS A 141 -17.36 3.44 1.77
N GLN A 142 -17.15 2.29 2.46
CA GLN A 142 -16.69 1.06 1.83
C GLN A 142 -17.56 0.65 0.63
N VAL A 143 -18.87 0.67 0.79
CA VAL A 143 -19.81 0.32 -0.28
C VAL A 143 -19.76 1.34 -1.41
N ALA A 144 -19.76 2.63 -1.08
CA ALA A 144 -19.77 3.71 -2.07
C ALA A 144 -18.51 3.68 -2.95
N GLU A 145 -17.33 3.63 -2.34
CA GLU A 145 -16.05 3.65 -3.07
C GLU A 145 -15.83 2.35 -3.87
N ALA A 146 -16.22 1.19 -3.32
CA ALA A 146 -16.19 -0.05 -4.07
C ALA A 146 -17.11 -0.02 -5.29
N SER A 147 -18.32 0.53 -5.15
CA SER A 147 -19.28 0.66 -6.25
C SER A 147 -18.77 1.57 -7.36
N LEU A 148 -18.06 2.65 -7.00
CA LEU A 148 -17.42 3.52 -7.99
C LEU A 148 -16.34 2.77 -8.78
N LEU A 149 -15.48 1.99 -8.11
CA LEU A 149 -14.42 1.21 -8.76
C LEU A 149 -14.97 0.08 -9.64
N LEU A 150 -16.15 -0.45 -9.33
CA LEU A 150 -16.81 -1.51 -10.11
C LEU A 150 -17.67 -0.96 -11.25
N ALA A 151 -17.77 0.36 -11.40
CA ALA A 151 -18.56 0.96 -12.47
C ALA A 151 -17.87 0.86 -13.84
N ASP A 152 -18.65 0.62 -14.90
CA ASP A 152 -18.15 0.50 -16.28
C ASP A 152 -17.47 1.78 -16.82
N SER A 153 -17.66 2.91 -16.15
CA SER A 153 -17.06 4.20 -16.53
C SER A 153 -15.59 4.35 -16.15
N ILE A 154 -15.04 3.43 -15.39
CA ILE A 154 -13.64 3.47 -14.95
C ILE A 154 -12.71 3.04 -16.09
N ASN A 155 -11.74 3.89 -16.40
CA ASN A 155 -10.80 3.66 -17.51
C ASN A 155 -9.43 3.19 -16.98
N SER A 156 -9.38 2.01 -16.39
CA SER A 156 -8.14 1.31 -16.01
C SER A 156 -8.40 -0.19 -15.96
N PRO A 157 -8.73 -0.82 -17.11
CA PRO A 157 -9.27 -2.18 -17.14
C PRO A 157 -8.30 -3.25 -16.63
N GLU A 158 -7.00 -3.10 -16.86
CA GLU A 158 -5.98 -4.05 -16.39
C GLU A 158 -5.89 -4.01 -14.87
N MET A 159 -5.79 -2.82 -14.28
CA MET A 159 -5.79 -2.63 -12.83
C MET A 159 -7.05 -3.21 -12.19
N LEU A 160 -8.22 -2.86 -12.74
CA LEU A 160 -9.50 -3.33 -12.21
C LEU A 160 -9.65 -4.86 -12.33
N THR A 161 -9.12 -5.47 -13.37
CA THR A 161 -9.13 -6.92 -13.52
C THR A 161 -8.37 -7.60 -12.37
N GLU A 162 -7.20 -7.08 -12.03
CA GLU A 162 -6.39 -7.64 -10.94
C GLU A 162 -7.01 -7.43 -9.55
N ILE A 163 -7.49 -6.21 -9.25
CA ILE A 163 -7.97 -5.86 -7.90
C ILE A 163 -9.44 -6.25 -7.65
N LYS A 164 -10.19 -6.64 -8.68
CA LYS A 164 -11.63 -6.90 -8.59
C LYS A 164 -12.06 -7.77 -7.42
N PRO A 165 -11.44 -8.93 -7.13
CA PRO A 165 -11.85 -9.76 -6.02
C PRO A 165 -11.79 -9.05 -4.66
N TRP A 166 -10.80 -8.18 -4.46
CA TRP A 166 -10.66 -7.39 -3.23
C TRP A 166 -11.64 -6.22 -3.17
N VAL A 167 -11.94 -5.59 -4.31
CA VAL A 167 -12.96 -4.53 -4.38
C VAL A 167 -14.34 -5.11 -4.11
N GLU A 168 -14.67 -6.26 -4.68
CA GLU A 168 -15.92 -6.99 -4.40
C GLU A 168 -16.01 -7.40 -2.92
N SER A 169 -14.91 -7.88 -2.34
CA SER A 169 -14.83 -8.20 -0.92
C SER A 169 -15.03 -6.95 -0.04
N MET A 170 -14.43 -5.81 -0.41
CA MET A 170 -14.62 -4.53 0.28
C MET A 170 -16.09 -4.10 0.26
N CYS A 171 -16.77 -4.20 -0.88
CA CYS A 171 -18.20 -3.92 -0.99
C CYS A 171 -19.02 -4.83 -0.09
N LEU A 172 -18.77 -6.13 -0.14
CA LEU A 172 -19.50 -7.13 0.65
C LEU A 172 -19.28 -6.92 2.17
N GLN A 173 -18.08 -6.59 2.60
CA GLN A 173 -17.79 -6.28 4.01
C GLN A 173 -18.55 -5.03 4.46
N GLY A 174 -18.59 -3.99 3.63
CA GLY A 174 -19.38 -2.79 3.89
C GLY A 174 -20.87 -3.11 4.05
N LEU A 175 -21.45 -3.86 3.12
CA LEU A 175 -22.86 -4.28 3.19
C LEU A 175 -23.16 -5.11 4.44
N ARG A 176 -22.30 -6.04 4.80
CA ARG A 176 -22.46 -6.86 6.02
C ARG A 176 -22.39 -6.00 7.28
N GLY A 177 -21.45 -5.05 7.31
CA GLY A 177 -21.33 -4.13 8.44
C GLY A 177 -22.55 -3.24 8.65
N LEU A 178 -23.29 -2.92 7.59
CA LEU A 178 -24.53 -2.13 7.68
C LEU A 178 -25.76 -2.95 8.11
N THR A 179 -25.65 -4.26 8.18
CA THR A 179 -26.77 -5.15 8.58
C THR A 179 -26.69 -5.61 10.03
N VAL A 180 -25.69 -5.18 10.78
CA VAL A 180 -25.52 -5.43 12.20
C VAL A 180 -26.18 -4.32 13.00
#